data_23dfde07ce1362faaf09793c14d57668
#
_entry.id   23dfde07ce1362faaf09793c14d57668
#
_cell.length_a   1.000
_cell.length_b   1.000
_cell.length_c   1.000
_cell.angle_alpha   90.00
_cell.angle_beta   90.00
_cell.angle_gamma   90.00
#
_symmetry.space_group_name_H-M   'P 1'
#
loop_
_entity.id
_entity.type
_entity.pdbx_description
1 polymer ?
#
loop_
_entity_poly.entity_id
_entity_poly.type
_entity_poly.pdbx_seq_one_letter_code
_entity_poly.pdbx_strand_id
1 'polypeptide(L)'
;MRKHWLLLILILALVIVLCWLIWWSNWGLTTEHYRVVSAGLPRGFEGFRILQLSDLHSVSFGKENSRLLRAVRAEKPDVIVMTGDMVSRYDTDFSTMLALCQMLAQEYPVYYIRGNHEEGLLAEDWNSIRDSLTAYGVTVLDNECVTLTAENGDSVNLTGLWYKLDYYHEYASHYRPFTGETIQKILGDAPEGFNILLAHNPNYFPVYAEWGADLTFSGHIHGGMIRLPLIGGLLSPETILFPEYDGGKYQIQDKTMILSRGLGRGRMGIRLFNPPEIVTVTLHAAEE
;
A
#
# COMPACT_ATOMS: atom_id res chain seq x y z
N MET A 1 -48.41 23.17 -6.25
CA MET A 1 -47.46 23.11 -7.38
C MET A 1 -46.02 23.49 -6.98
N ARG A 2 -45.71 24.66 -6.45
CA ARG A 2 -44.32 25.09 -6.05
C ARG A 2 -43.59 24.10 -5.11
N LYS A 3 -44.27 23.50 -4.12
CA LYS A 3 -43.65 22.56 -3.16
C LYS A 3 -43.20 21.24 -3.84
N HIS A 4 -43.93 20.73 -4.83
CA HIS A 4 -43.52 19.52 -5.57
C HIS A 4 -42.31 19.76 -6.46
N TRP A 5 -42.19 20.93 -7.11
CA TRP A 5 -41.05 21.29 -7.90
C TRP A 5 -39.78 21.44 -7.03
N LEU A 6 -39.89 22.03 -5.84
CA LEU A 6 -38.78 22.11 -4.91
C LEU A 6 -38.33 20.71 -4.46
N LEU A 7 -39.25 19.81 -4.15
CA LEU A 7 -38.91 18.43 -3.78
C LEU A 7 -38.21 17.70 -4.94
N LEU A 8 -38.71 17.84 -6.18
CA LEU A 8 -38.07 17.24 -7.35
C LEU A 8 -36.64 17.78 -7.59
N ILE A 9 -36.45 19.08 -7.42
CA ILE A 9 -35.11 19.70 -7.51
C ILE A 9 -34.17 19.15 -6.45
N LEU A 10 -34.63 19.02 -5.19
CA LEU A 10 -33.83 18.45 -4.10
C LEU A 10 -33.46 16.98 -4.34
N ILE A 11 -34.41 16.18 -4.83
CA ILE A 11 -34.15 14.78 -5.19
C ILE A 11 -33.12 14.71 -6.32
N LEU A 12 -33.28 15.51 -7.38
CA LEU A 12 -32.33 15.55 -8.50
C LEU A 12 -30.94 15.97 -8.03
N ALA A 13 -30.85 17.00 -7.19
CA ALA A 13 -29.56 17.43 -6.62
C ALA A 13 -28.90 16.32 -5.78
N LEU A 14 -29.68 15.62 -4.95
CA LEU A 14 -29.19 14.48 -4.18
C LEU A 14 -28.68 13.36 -5.08
N VAL A 15 -29.39 13.01 -6.15
CA VAL A 15 -28.97 11.99 -7.12
C VAL A 15 -27.66 12.40 -7.81
N ILE A 16 -27.54 13.67 -8.22
CA ILE A 16 -26.30 14.18 -8.83
C ILE A 16 -25.12 14.05 -7.88
N VAL A 17 -25.30 14.45 -6.61
CA VAL A 17 -24.26 14.34 -5.57
C VAL A 17 -23.87 12.90 -5.33
N LEU A 18 -24.83 11.97 -5.24
CA LEU A 18 -24.56 10.55 -5.06
C LEU A 18 -23.80 9.96 -6.26
N CYS A 19 -24.22 10.28 -7.49
CA CYS A 19 -23.51 9.87 -8.70
C CYS A 19 -22.07 10.40 -8.73
N TRP A 20 -21.87 11.66 -8.35
CA TRP A 20 -20.54 12.26 -8.26
C TRP A 20 -19.67 11.58 -7.18
N LEU A 21 -20.23 11.29 -6.01
CA LEU A 21 -19.52 10.59 -4.92
C LEU A 21 -19.11 9.18 -5.34
N ILE A 22 -19.99 8.44 -6.03
CA ILE A 22 -19.67 7.11 -6.55
C ILE A 22 -18.56 7.22 -7.60
N TRP A 23 -18.69 8.17 -8.53
CA TRP A 23 -17.65 8.41 -9.54
C TRP A 23 -16.31 8.77 -8.89
N TRP A 24 -16.29 9.72 -7.96
CA TRP A 24 -15.08 10.14 -7.25
C TRP A 24 -14.45 8.99 -6.48
N SER A 25 -15.24 8.17 -5.79
CA SER A 25 -14.74 7.01 -5.04
C SER A 25 -14.08 5.94 -5.92
N ASN A 26 -14.39 5.89 -7.21
CA ASN A 26 -13.88 4.84 -8.09
C ASN A 26 -12.80 5.34 -9.07
N TRP A 27 -12.80 6.63 -9.43
CA TRP A 27 -11.88 7.21 -10.41
C TRP A 27 -11.14 8.46 -9.91
N GLY A 28 -11.47 8.93 -8.71
CA GLY A 28 -10.66 9.93 -8.02
C GLY A 28 -9.25 9.38 -7.77
N LEU A 29 -8.32 10.28 -7.51
CA LEU A 29 -6.99 9.94 -7.01
C LEU A 29 -6.63 10.99 -5.98
N THR A 30 -6.35 10.55 -4.77
CA THR A 30 -5.96 11.41 -3.65
C THR A 30 -4.51 11.13 -3.27
N THR A 31 -3.88 12.09 -2.63
CA THR A 31 -2.59 11.93 -1.98
C THR A 31 -2.76 12.14 -0.49
N GLU A 32 -2.35 11.16 0.30
CA GLU A 32 -2.31 11.27 1.76
C GLU A 32 -0.87 11.49 2.22
N HIS A 33 -0.71 12.39 3.19
CA HIS A 33 0.61 12.75 3.70
C HIS A 33 0.70 12.39 5.18
N TYR A 34 1.73 11.62 5.53
CA TYR A 34 2.01 11.27 6.92
C TYR A 34 3.42 11.73 7.31
N ARG A 35 3.51 12.21 8.54
CA ARG A 35 4.77 12.51 9.20
C ARG A 35 5.07 11.39 10.20
N VAL A 36 6.25 10.80 10.08
CA VAL A 36 6.78 9.80 11.03
C VAL A 36 7.98 10.40 11.73
N VAL A 37 7.89 10.52 13.05
CA VAL A 37 8.96 11.02 13.91
C VAL A 37 9.46 9.86 14.74
N SER A 38 10.76 9.60 14.73
CA SER A 38 11.39 8.53 15.53
C SER A 38 12.71 8.97 16.11
N ALA A 39 12.94 8.60 17.37
CA ALA A 39 14.24 8.80 18.03
C ALA A 39 15.34 7.89 17.46
N GLY A 40 14.97 6.74 16.89
CA GLY A 40 15.91 5.81 16.26
C GLY A 40 16.29 6.18 14.83
N LEU A 41 15.66 7.20 14.23
CA LEU A 41 15.96 7.60 12.85
C LEU A 41 17.28 8.36 12.78
N PRO A 42 18.25 7.92 11.95
CA PRO A 42 19.48 8.65 11.71
C PRO A 42 19.22 10.04 11.10
N ARG A 43 20.01 11.03 11.48
CA ARG A 43 19.85 12.44 11.05
C ARG A 43 19.94 12.64 9.53
N GLY A 44 20.70 11.79 8.82
CA GLY A 44 20.79 11.82 7.36
C GLY A 44 19.47 11.54 6.64
N PHE A 45 18.47 11.02 7.35
CA PHE A 45 17.12 10.77 6.82
C PHE A 45 16.10 11.83 7.25
N GLU A 46 16.53 12.96 7.82
CA GLU A 46 15.63 14.08 8.11
C GLU A 46 15.01 14.63 6.82
N GLY A 47 13.68 14.63 6.75
CA GLY A 47 12.94 15.08 5.58
C GLY A 47 12.84 14.07 4.43
N PHE A 48 13.41 12.86 4.59
CA PHE A 48 13.37 11.80 3.56
C PHE A 48 11.94 11.37 3.25
N ARG A 49 11.59 11.32 1.96
CA ARG A 49 10.24 11.06 1.47
C ARG A 49 10.11 9.68 0.84
N ILE A 50 9.25 8.87 1.40
CA ILE A 50 8.89 7.54 0.88
C ILE A 50 7.49 7.64 0.30
N LEU A 51 7.32 7.32 -0.99
CA LEU A 51 6.02 7.26 -1.62
C LEU A 51 5.60 5.79 -1.75
N GLN A 52 4.42 5.48 -1.21
CA GLN A 52 3.83 4.14 -1.28
C GLN A 52 2.77 4.08 -2.39
N LEU A 53 2.90 3.06 -3.24
CA LEU A 53 1.86 2.57 -4.14
C LEU A 53 1.46 1.16 -3.69
N SER A 54 0.17 0.88 -3.64
CA SER A 54 -0.34 -0.42 -3.20
C SER A 54 -1.61 -0.79 -3.94
N ASP A 55 -1.87 -2.08 -4.08
CA ASP A 55 -3.17 -2.60 -4.50
C ASP A 55 -3.69 -1.96 -5.80
N LEU A 56 -2.86 -1.90 -6.83
CA LEU A 56 -3.22 -1.30 -8.12
C LEU A 56 -4.22 -2.18 -8.88
N HIS A 57 -4.10 -3.52 -8.77
CA HIS A 57 -4.95 -4.50 -9.47
C HIS A 57 -5.11 -4.18 -10.95
N SER A 58 -4.02 -3.85 -11.62
CA SER A 58 -3.96 -3.53 -13.06
C SER A 58 -4.87 -2.37 -13.51
N VAL A 59 -5.38 -1.56 -12.57
CA VAL A 59 -6.17 -0.36 -12.90
C VAL A 59 -5.26 0.71 -13.48
N SER A 60 -5.71 1.37 -14.56
CA SER A 60 -5.01 2.48 -15.17
C SER A 60 -5.61 3.83 -14.78
N PHE A 61 -4.76 4.78 -14.44
CA PHE A 61 -5.11 6.17 -14.10
C PHE A 61 -4.80 7.11 -15.27
N GLY A 62 -5.70 7.12 -16.25
CA GLY A 62 -5.54 7.83 -17.52
C GLY A 62 -4.72 7.01 -18.52
N LYS A 63 -4.52 7.56 -19.71
CA LYS A 63 -3.70 6.88 -20.74
C LYS A 63 -2.28 6.67 -20.18
N GLU A 64 -1.80 5.41 -20.23
CA GLU A 64 -0.45 5.05 -19.78
C GLU A 64 -0.17 5.52 -18.33
N ASN A 65 -1.15 5.45 -17.45
CA ASN A 65 -1.03 5.91 -16.06
C ASN A 65 -0.64 7.39 -15.88
N SER A 66 -0.87 8.25 -16.89
CA SER A 66 -0.40 9.65 -16.90
C SER A 66 -0.87 10.49 -15.72
N ARG A 67 -2.05 10.19 -15.15
CA ARG A 67 -2.54 10.87 -13.93
C ARG A 67 -1.78 10.43 -12.70
N LEU A 68 -1.52 9.12 -12.57
CA LEU A 68 -0.76 8.55 -11.45
C LEU A 68 0.68 9.04 -11.47
N LEU A 69 1.35 8.96 -12.63
CA LEU A 69 2.72 9.46 -12.79
C LEU A 69 2.85 10.95 -12.45
N ARG A 70 1.87 11.76 -12.86
CA ARG A 70 1.86 13.19 -12.51
C ARG A 70 1.73 13.40 -11.00
N ALA A 71 0.87 12.62 -10.32
CA ALA A 71 0.70 12.68 -8.87
C ALA A 71 2.00 12.26 -8.16
N VAL A 72 2.63 11.17 -8.56
CA VAL A 72 3.91 10.69 -8.00
C VAL A 72 5.00 11.76 -8.16
N ARG A 73 5.17 12.33 -9.37
CA ARG A 73 6.19 13.36 -9.63
C ARG A 73 5.96 14.65 -8.83
N ALA A 74 4.70 15.00 -8.55
CA ALA A 74 4.37 16.17 -7.73
C ALA A 74 4.86 16.03 -6.28
N GLU A 75 4.92 14.81 -5.77
CA GLU A 75 5.37 14.49 -4.40
C GLU A 75 6.91 14.53 -4.26
N LYS A 76 7.67 14.40 -5.36
CA LYS A 76 9.13 14.37 -5.38
C LYS A 76 9.70 13.40 -4.34
N PRO A 77 9.36 12.11 -4.41
CA PRO A 77 9.85 11.13 -3.45
C PRO A 77 11.35 10.87 -3.64
N ASP A 78 12.03 10.49 -2.55
CA ASP A 78 13.40 9.98 -2.61
C ASP A 78 13.43 8.51 -3.03
N VAL A 79 12.39 7.75 -2.61
CA VAL A 79 12.17 6.35 -3.01
C VAL A 79 10.69 6.05 -3.17
N ILE A 80 10.38 5.05 -3.98
CA ILE A 80 9.03 4.50 -4.13
C ILE A 80 9.01 3.07 -3.60
N VAL A 81 8.01 2.76 -2.78
CA VAL A 81 7.74 1.40 -2.29
C VAL A 81 6.41 0.90 -2.84
N MET A 82 6.41 -0.29 -3.41
CA MET A 82 5.22 -0.98 -3.92
C MET A 82 4.90 -2.14 -2.99
N THR A 83 3.79 -2.03 -2.26
CA THR A 83 3.47 -2.96 -1.17
C THR A 83 2.53 -4.09 -1.56
N GLY A 84 2.62 -4.56 -2.81
CA GLY A 84 1.92 -5.74 -3.31
C GLY A 84 0.56 -5.46 -3.93
N ASP A 85 -0.04 -6.51 -4.48
CA ASP A 85 -1.31 -6.51 -5.20
C ASP A 85 -1.35 -5.47 -6.34
N MET A 86 -0.21 -5.31 -7.03
CA MET A 86 -0.11 -4.42 -8.19
C MET A 86 -0.81 -5.03 -9.41
N VAL A 87 -0.97 -6.35 -9.45
CA VAL A 87 -1.74 -7.11 -10.42
C VAL A 87 -2.88 -7.87 -9.73
N SER A 88 -3.85 -8.37 -10.50
CA SER A 88 -4.84 -9.31 -10.00
C SER A 88 -4.44 -10.74 -10.36
N ARG A 89 -4.69 -11.70 -9.45
CA ARG A 89 -4.40 -13.14 -9.70
C ARG A 89 -5.17 -13.74 -10.88
N TYR A 90 -6.16 -13.02 -11.40
CA TYR A 90 -6.97 -13.44 -12.56
C TYR A 90 -6.54 -12.75 -13.85
N ASP A 91 -5.55 -11.85 -13.77
CA ASP A 91 -5.04 -11.16 -14.95
C ASP A 91 -4.22 -12.12 -15.81
N THR A 92 -4.30 -11.89 -17.11
CA THR A 92 -3.47 -12.56 -18.14
C THR A 92 -2.61 -11.54 -18.90
N ASP A 93 -2.80 -10.25 -18.63
CA ASP A 93 -2.03 -9.14 -19.18
C ASP A 93 -1.52 -8.25 -18.04
N PHE A 94 -0.22 -8.19 -17.87
CA PHE A 94 0.48 -7.43 -16.83
C PHE A 94 1.08 -6.13 -17.38
N SER A 95 0.82 -5.79 -18.64
CA SER A 95 1.46 -4.67 -19.35
C SER A 95 1.23 -3.32 -18.69
N THR A 96 0.04 -3.08 -18.14
CA THR A 96 -0.31 -1.84 -17.43
C THR A 96 0.59 -1.58 -16.22
N MET A 97 0.80 -2.61 -15.39
CA MET A 97 1.65 -2.54 -14.21
C MET A 97 3.13 -2.46 -14.60
N LEU A 98 3.57 -3.31 -15.52
CA LEU A 98 4.95 -3.33 -15.98
C LEU A 98 5.37 -2.00 -16.62
N ALA A 99 4.52 -1.40 -17.46
CA ALA A 99 4.79 -0.08 -18.04
C ALA A 99 4.89 1.03 -16.97
N LEU A 100 4.03 0.98 -15.93
CA LEU A 100 4.12 1.90 -14.79
C LEU A 100 5.45 1.75 -14.06
N CYS A 101 5.84 0.52 -13.72
CA CYS A 101 7.09 0.23 -13.03
C CYS A 101 8.31 0.67 -13.85
N GLN A 102 8.31 0.40 -15.16
CA GLN A 102 9.38 0.83 -16.06
C GLN A 102 9.56 2.35 -16.07
N MET A 103 8.44 3.11 -16.16
CA MET A 103 8.50 4.57 -16.16
C MET A 103 8.98 5.13 -14.81
N LEU A 104 8.53 4.55 -13.70
CA LEU A 104 8.92 5.01 -12.36
C LEU A 104 10.38 4.67 -12.06
N ALA A 105 10.86 3.50 -12.44
CA ALA A 105 12.24 3.08 -12.20
C ALA A 105 13.28 3.90 -13.02
N GLN A 106 12.86 4.58 -14.09
CA GLN A 106 13.73 5.53 -14.80
C GLN A 106 13.99 6.83 -14.03
N GLU A 107 13.13 7.14 -13.06
CA GLU A 107 13.16 8.43 -12.35
C GLU A 107 13.50 8.28 -10.87
N TYR A 108 13.18 7.12 -10.27
CA TYR A 108 13.27 6.89 -8.82
C TYR A 108 13.80 5.49 -8.53
N PRO A 109 14.47 5.28 -7.38
CA PRO A 109 14.63 3.94 -6.80
C PRO A 109 13.26 3.37 -6.44
N VAL A 110 12.93 2.18 -6.96
CA VAL A 110 11.65 1.50 -6.76
C VAL A 110 11.90 0.15 -6.10
N TYR A 111 11.20 -0.09 -4.99
CA TYR A 111 11.22 -1.34 -4.24
C TYR A 111 9.84 -1.98 -4.29
N TYR A 112 9.81 -3.28 -4.54
CA TYR A 112 8.58 -4.03 -4.76
C TYR A 112 8.53 -5.27 -3.86
N ILE A 113 7.38 -5.52 -3.23
CA ILE A 113 7.07 -6.79 -2.59
C ILE A 113 5.82 -7.42 -3.20
N ARG A 114 5.71 -8.75 -3.08
CA ARG A 114 4.48 -9.47 -3.44
C ARG A 114 3.36 -9.22 -2.44
N GLY A 115 2.11 -9.13 -2.94
CA GLY A 115 0.90 -9.32 -2.16
C GLY A 115 0.32 -10.72 -2.37
N ASN A 116 -0.89 -10.94 -1.87
CA ASN A 116 -1.57 -12.23 -2.03
C ASN A 116 -2.07 -12.46 -3.46
N HIS A 117 -2.20 -11.42 -4.27
CA HIS A 117 -2.57 -11.60 -5.68
C HIS A 117 -1.38 -12.08 -6.51
N GLU A 118 -0.19 -11.54 -6.30
CA GLU A 118 1.02 -12.05 -6.94
C GLU A 118 1.35 -13.48 -6.51
N GLU A 119 1.18 -13.80 -5.21
CA GLU A 119 1.37 -15.17 -4.69
C GLU A 119 0.34 -16.16 -5.28
N GLY A 120 -0.83 -15.66 -5.68
CA GLY A 120 -1.89 -16.45 -6.32
C GLY A 120 -1.73 -16.66 -7.82
N LEU A 121 -0.70 -16.10 -8.47
CA LEU A 121 -0.39 -16.31 -9.89
C LEU A 121 0.25 -17.69 -10.12
N LEU A 122 0.25 -18.12 -11.38
CA LEU A 122 1.10 -19.23 -11.80
C LEU A 122 2.57 -18.84 -11.62
N ALA A 123 3.40 -19.79 -11.24
CA ALA A 123 4.83 -19.53 -10.99
C ALA A 123 5.55 -18.97 -12.24
N GLU A 124 5.14 -19.39 -13.45
CA GLU A 124 5.67 -18.87 -14.70
C GLU A 124 5.33 -17.39 -14.93
N ASP A 125 4.10 -16.97 -14.60
CA ASP A 125 3.66 -15.57 -14.70
C ASP A 125 4.41 -14.69 -13.70
N TRP A 126 4.50 -15.13 -12.44
CA TRP A 126 5.26 -14.38 -11.44
C TRP A 126 6.75 -14.26 -11.83
N ASN A 127 7.37 -15.33 -12.30
CA ASN A 127 8.77 -15.29 -12.75
C ASN A 127 8.95 -14.28 -13.89
N SER A 128 8.04 -14.27 -14.88
CA SER A 128 8.07 -13.32 -16.00
C SER A 128 7.93 -11.87 -15.53
N ILE A 129 7.02 -11.61 -14.57
CA ILE A 129 6.85 -10.29 -13.94
C ILE A 129 8.14 -9.88 -13.23
N ARG A 130 8.67 -10.73 -12.35
CA ARG A 130 9.88 -10.44 -11.56
C ARG A 130 11.08 -10.16 -12.47
N ASP A 131 11.28 -10.97 -13.51
CA ASP A 131 12.39 -10.80 -14.45
C ASP A 131 12.26 -9.47 -15.22
N SER A 132 11.02 -9.09 -15.60
CA SER A 132 10.74 -7.79 -16.23
C SER A 132 11.01 -6.62 -15.28
N LEU A 133 10.53 -6.71 -14.03
CA LEU A 133 10.76 -5.69 -12.99
C LEU A 133 12.26 -5.48 -12.76
N THR A 134 13.02 -6.57 -12.63
CA THR A 134 14.48 -6.53 -12.45
C THR A 134 15.16 -5.89 -13.67
N ALA A 135 14.75 -6.25 -14.89
CA ALA A 135 15.28 -5.67 -16.11
C ALA A 135 15.01 -4.15 -16.23
N TYR A 136 13.92 -3.65 -15.61
CA TYR A 136 13.61 -2.21 -15.55
C TYR A 136 14.36 -1.47 -14.44
N GLY A 137 15.07 -2.18 -13.56
CA GLY A 137 15.79 -1.59 -12.44
C GLY A 137 14.95 -1.48 -11.15
N VAL A 138 13.81 -2.17 -11.09
CA VAL A 138 13.03 -2.31 -9.85
C VAL A 138 13.67 -3.37 -8.96
N THR A 139 13.89 -3.05 -7.69
CA THR A 139 14.37 -4.02 -6.69
C THR A 139 13.20 -4.79 -6.11
N VAL A 140 13.08 -6.06 -6.46
CA VAL A 140 12.08 -6.96 -5.88
C VAL A 140 12.64 -7.56 -4.60
N LEU A 141 12.04 -7.23 -3.46
CA LEU A 141 12.45 -7.71 -2.13
C LEU A 141 11.66 -8.98 -1.78
N ASP A 142 12.24 -10.12 -2.13
CA ASP A 142 11.62 -11.43 -1.94
C ASP A 142 12.12 -12.10 -0.65
N ASN A 143 11.70 -11.54 0.51
CA ASN A 143 12.23 -11.83 1.85
C ASN A 143 13.69 -11.41 2.00
N GLU A 144 14.04 -10.28 1.43
CA GLU A 144 15.38 -9.71 1.41
C GLU A 144 15.40 -8.35 2.08
N CYS A 145 16.58 -8.00 2.60
CA CYS A 145 16.87 -6.70 3.18
C CYS A 145 17.91 -5.95 2.34
N VAL A 146 17.68 -4.67 2.10
CA VAL A 146 18.65 -3.76 1.50
C VAL A 146 18.89 -2.59 2.43
N THR A 147 20.08 -2.00 2.35
CA THR A 147 20.44 -0.81 3.12
C THR A 147 20.28 0.43 2.24
N LEU A 148 19.49 1.39 2.69
CA LEU A 148 19.45 2.73 2.11
C LEU A 148 20.49 3.59 2.83
N THR A 149 21.33 4.28 2.06
CA THR A 149 22.39 5.11 2.60
C THR A 149 22.20 6.56 2.19
N ALA A 150 22.20 7.46 3.17
CA ALA A 150 22.13 8.90 2.97
C ALA A 150 23.51 9.48 2.58
N GLU A 151 23.53 10.70 2.06
CA GLU A 151 24.76 11.37 1.61
C GLU A 151 25.83 11.51 2.72
N ASN A 152 25.40 11.62 3.97
CA ASN A 152 26.31 11.73 5.14
C ASN A 152 26.85 10.37 5.64
N GLY A 153 26.46 9.26 5.01
CA GLY A 153 26.82 7.90 5.37
C GLY A 153 25.89 7.22 6.38
N ASP A 154 24.89 7.91 6.90
CA ASP A 154 23.85 7.30 7.72
C ASP A 154 23.06 6.26 6.91
N SER A 155 22.53 5.24 7.58
CA SER A 155 21.82 4.18 6.89
C SER A 155 20.57 3.73 7.64
N VAL A 156 19.58 3.23 6.87
CA VAL A 156 18.39 2.55 7.35
C VAL A 156 18.19 1.26 6.57
N ASN A 157 17.56 0.28 7.20
CA ASN A 157 17.27 -0.99 6.56
C ASN A 157 15.86 -0.96 5.92
N LEU A 158 15.74 -1.48 4.72
CA LEU A 158 14.48 -1.69 4.03
C LEU A 158 14.31 -3.18 3.74
N THR A 159 13.41 -3.82 4.45
CA THR A 159 13.15 -5.26 4.35
C THR A 159 11.81 -5.51 3.69
N GLY A 160 11.78 -6.40 2.69
CA GLY A 160 10.54 -6.90 2.10
C GLY A 160 10.13 -8.22 2.73
N LEU A 161 8.87 -8.34 3.11
CA LEU A 161 8.28 -9.56 3.64
C LEU A 161 7.12 -10.02 2.76
N TRP A 162 7.23 -11.25 2.27
CA TRP A 162 6.09 -11.96 1.70
C TRP A 162 5.98 -13.37 2.31
N TYR A 163 4.80 -13.92 2.25
CA TYR A 163 4.49 -15.25 2.73
C TYR A 163 3.30 -15.86 1.99
N LYS A 164 3.16 -17.17 2.14
CA LYS A 164 2.16 -17.96 1.44
C LYS A 164 0.73 -17.58 1.81
N LEU A 165 -0.20 -17.92 0.92
CA LEU A 165 -1.64 -17.66 1.08
C LEU A 165 -2.23 -18.26 2.37
N ASP A 166 -1.62 -19.28 2.94
CA ASP A 166 -2.04 -19.90 4.20
C ASP A 166 -2.15 -18.92 5.38
N TYR A 167 -1.47 -17.77 5.29
CA TYR A 167 -1.48 -16.72 6.31
C TYR A 167 -2.48 -15.60 6.02
N TYR A 168 -3.36 -15.75 5.04
CA TYR A 168 -4.41 -14.79 4.74
C TYR A 168 -5.78 -15.39 5.08
N HIS A 169 -6.61 -14.66 5.82
CA HIS A 169 -7.92 -15.10 6.30
C HIS A 169 -8.90 -15.49 5.20
N GLU A 170 -8.78 -14.90 4.02
CA GLU A 170 -9.62 -15.22 2.87
C GLU A 170 -9.44 -16.66 2.37
N TYR A 171 -8.37 -17.36 2.81
CA TYR A 171 -8.07 -18.76 2.54
C TYR A 171 -8.31 -19.65 3.77
N ALA A 172 -9.40 -19.38 4.49
CA ALA A 172 -9.72 -19.92 5.80
C ALA A 172 -9.62 -21.46 5.93
N SER A 173 -9.79 -22.23 4.85
CA SER A 173 -9.64 -23.69 4.88
C SER A 173 -8.23 -24.16 5.22
N HIS A 174 -7.23 -23.30 5.05
CA HIS A 174 -5.80 -23.58 5.28
C HIS A 174 -5.14 -22.49 6.12
N TYR A 175 -5.93 -21.58 6.72
CA TYR A 175 -5.42 -20.47 7.50
C TYR A 175 -4.52 -20.93 8.65
N ARG A 176 -3.38 -20.26 8.75
CA ARG A 176 -2.42 -20.40 9.86
C ARG A 176 -2.15 -19.04 10.49
N PRO A 177 -2.10 -18.94 11.83
CA PRO A 177 -1.71 -17.70 12.46
C PRO A 177 -0.25 -17.35 12.12
N PHE A 178 -0.02 -16.11 11.74
CA PHE A 178 1.33 -15.58 11.53
C PHE A 178 1.88 -15.11 12.88
N THR A 179 3.02 -15.63 13.31
CA THR A 179 3.58 -15.42 14.63
C THR A 179 5.00 -14.89 14.59
N GLY A 180 5.55 -14.46 15.74
CA GLY A 180 6.94 -14.06 15.88
C GLY A 180 7.92 -15.17 15.43
N GLU A 181 7.61 -16.44 15.71
CA GLU A 181 8.40 -17.58 15.21
C GLU A 181 8.36 -17.68 13.69
N THR A 182 7.20 -17.36 13.08
CA THR A 182 7.05 -17.39 11.62
C THR A 182 7.91 -16.32 10.96
N ILE A 183 7.85 -15.06 11.40
CA ILE A 183 8.67 -13.99 10.82
C ILE A 183 10.16 -14.26 11.04
N GLN A 184 10.54 -14.73 12.21
CA GLN A 184 11.90 -15.14 12.55
C GLN A 184 12.44 -16.21 11.60
N LYS A 185 11.60 -17.20 11.26
CA LYS A 185 11.97 -18.27 10.33
C LYS A 185 12.14 -17.75 8.89
N ILE A 186 11.37 -16.73 8.50
CA ILE A 186 11.39 -16.18 7.13
C ILE A 186 12.54 -15.19 6.97
N LEU A 187 12.69 -14.24 7.89
CA LEU A 187 13.62 -13.12 7.78
C LEU A 187 14.86 -13.24 8.69
N GLY A 188 14.81 -14.09 9.73
CA GLY A 188 15.80 -14.08 10.81
C GLY A 188 15.56 -12.93 11.77
N ASP A 189 16.62 -12.54 12.49
CA ASP A 189 16.60 -11.39 13.41
C ASP A 189 16.51 -10.07 12.62
N ALA A 190 15.83 -9.09 13.21
CA ALA A 190 15.82 -7.74 12.64
C ALA A 190 17.25 -7.17 12.61
N PRO A 191 17.67 -6.54 11.51
CA PRO A 191 18.97 -5.86 11.45
C PRO A 191 19.11 -4.77 12.51
N GLU A 192 20.34 -4.48 12.92
CA GLU A 192 20.60 -3.34 13.79
C GLU A 192 20.28 -2.01 13.10
N GLY A 193 19.79 -1.03 13.86
CA GLY A 193 19.44 0.30 13.36
C GLY A 193 17.97 0.49 13.09
N PHE A 194 17.61 1.50 12.29
CA PHE A 194 16.23 1.82 11.94
C PHE A 194 15.72 0.90 10.83
N ASN A 195 14.63 0.16 11.11
CA ASN A 195 14.08 -0.86 10.23
C ASN A 195 12.75 -0.43 9.61
N ILE A 196 12.74 -0.33 8.28
CA ILE A 196 11.53 -0.15 7.47
C ILE A 196 11.13 -1.52 6.92
N LEU A 197 9.91 -1.95 7.21
CA LEU A 197 9.35 -3.22 6.73
C LEU A 197 8.25 -2.96 5.69
N LEU A 198 8.37 -3.59 4.54
CA LEU A 198 7.28 -3.70 3.58
C LEU A 198 6.58 -5.04 3.80
N ALA A 199 5.32 -5.01 4.22
CA ALA A 199 4.52 -6.22 4.47
C ALA A 199 3.08 -5.98 4.03
N HIS A 200 2.59 -6.77 3.06
CA HIS A 200 1.32 -6.49 2.42
C HIS A 200 0.13 -6.51 3.39
N ASN A 201 0.00 -7.53 4.26
CA ASN A 201 -1.13 -7.68 5.17
C ASN A 201 -0.89 -6.94 6.50
N PRO A 202 -1.73 -5.95 6.88
CA PRO A 202 -1.57 -5.17 8.11
C PRO A 202 -2.00 -5.90 9.39
N ASN A 203 -2.75 -7.01 9.27
CA ASN A 203 -3.33 -7.69 10.42
C ASN A 203 -2.28 -8.27 11.39
N TYR A 204 -1.03 -8.34 10.94
CA TYR A 204 0.09 -8.84 11.75
C TYR A 204 1.02 -7.73 12.25
N PHE A 205 0.55 -6.47 12.24
CA PHE A 205 1.33 -5.34 12.72
C PHE A 205 1.94 -5.55 14.12
N PRO A 206 1.25 -6.14 15.13
CA PRO A 206 1.88 -6.46 16.42
C PRO A 206 3.12 -7.36 16.28
N VAL A 207 3.07 -8.36 15.39
CA VAL A 207 4.19 -9.26 15.12
C VAL A 207 5.34 -8.54 14.44
N TYR A 208 5.05 -7.64 13.51
CA TYR A 208 6.06 -6.83 12.82
C TYR A 208 6.77 -5.88 13.77
N ALA A 209 5.99 -5.23 14.66
CA ALA A 209 6.52 -4.35 15.70
C ALA A 209 7.42 -5.10 16.69
N GLU A 210 6.99 -6.28 17.14
CA GLU A 210 7.77 -7.15 18.06
C GLU A 210 9.04 -7.68 17.38
N TRP A 211 8.99 -8.00 16.10
CA TRP A 211 10.18 -8.41 15.31
C TRP A 211 11.24 -7.30 15.24
N GLY A 212 10.86 -6.03 15.31
CA GLY A 212 11.76 -4.89 15.32
C GLY A 212 11.59 -3.90 14.17
N ALA A 213 10.45 -3.96 13.44
CA ALA A 213 10.12 -2.95 12.45
C ALA A 213 9.77 -1.61 13.12
N ASP A 214 10.52 -0.54 12.83
CA ASP A 214 10.25 0.82 13.32
C ASP A 214 9.13 1.48 12.51
N LEU A 215 9.11 1.22 11.19
CA LEU A 215 8.12 1.70 10.27
C LEU A 215 7.69 0.55 9.34
N THR A 216 6.39 0.27 9.32
CA THR A 216 5.81 -0.74 8.42
C THR A 216 4.94 -0.06 7.36
N PHE A 217 5.05 -0.49 6.11
CA PHE A 217 4.13 -0.12 5.03
C PHE A 217 3.30 -1.34 4.64
N SER A 218 1.97 -1.16 4.64
CA SER A 218 1.02 -2.23 4.29
C SER A 218 -0.09 -1.76 3.35
N GLY A 219 -0.77 -2.73 2.72
CA GLY A 219 -1.93 -2.56 1.85
C GLY A 219 -3.06 -3.52 2.19
N HIS A 220 -3.58 -4.26 1.19
CA HIS A 220 -4.50 -5.38 1.33
C HIS A 220 -5.94 -5.06 1.71
N ILE A 221 -6.19 -4.14 2.65
CA ILE A 221 -7.54 -3.91 3.23
C ILE A 221 -8.42 -3.02 2.36
N HIS A 222 -7.84 -2.34 1.37
CA HIS A 222 -8.55 -1.44 0.45
C HIS A 222 -9.38 -0.36 1.14
N GLY A 223 -8.99 0.09 2.33
CA GLY A 223 -9.77 1.02 3.12
C GLY A 223 -11.08 0.45 3.66
N GLY A 224 -11.24 -0.87 3.67
CA GLY A 224 -12.49 -1.56 3.96
C GLY A 224 -13.52 -1.39 2.85
N MET A 225 -13.11 -1.28 1.59
CA MET A 225 -13.89 -1.16 0.34
C MET A 225 -15.00 -0.10 0.37
N ILE A 226 -15.88 -0.14 1.36
CA ILE A 226 -16.88 0.87 1.68
C ILE A 226 -16.45 1.55 2.99
N ARG A 227 -16.30 2.86 2.96
CA ARG A 227 -16.02 3.66 4.16
C ARG A 227 -17.25 4.46 4.55
N LEU A 228 -17.54 4.46 5.83
CA LEU A 228 -18.58 5.32 6.38
C LEU A 228 -17.91 6.57 7.01
N PRO A 229 -18.41 7.77 6.72
CA PRO A 229 -17.90 8.97 7.37
C PRO A 229 -17.89 8.81 8.89
N LEU A 230 -16.79 9.18 9.56
CA LEU A 230 -16.57 9.10 11.00
C LEU A 230 -16.44 7.68 11.61
N ILE A 231 -16.79 6.62 10.87
CA ILE A 231 -16.75 5.24 11.35
C ILE A 231 -15.54 4.49 10.79
N GLY A 232 -15.16 4.77 9.53
CA GLY A 232 -14.07 4.06 8.86
C GLY A 232 -14.57 2.97 7.92
N GLY A 233 -13.71 1.96 7.67
CA GLY A 233 -13.97 0.83 6.78
C GLY A 233 -15.07 -0.07 7.30
N LEU A 234 -16.01 -0.45 6.41
CA LEU A 234 -17.13 -1.31 6.77
C LEU A 234 -16.82 -2.78 6.59
N LEU A 235 -16.14 -3.17 5.51
CA LEU A 235 -15.93 -4.56 5.15
C LEU A 235 -14.57 -4.75 4.47
N SER A 236 -13.70 -5.57 5.05
CA SER A 236 -12.41 -5.91 4.42
C SER A 236 -12.56 -6.93 3.28
N PRO A 237 -11.54 -7.07 2.40
CA PRO A 237 -11.50 -8.16 1.42
C PRO A 237 -11.62 -9.55 2.04
N GLU A 238 -11.14 -9.71 3.27
CA GLU A 238 -11.25 -10.94 4.07
C GLU A 238 -12.64 -11.16 4.69
N THR A 239 -13.64 -10.35 4.29
CA THR A 239 -15.03 -10.40 4.80
C THR A 239 -15.19 -10.09 6.30
N ILE A 240 -14.24 -9.37 6.88
CA ILE A 240 -14.30 -8.91 8.28
C ILE A 240 -15.05 -7.57 8.30
N LEU A 241 -16.12 -7.52 9.11
CA LEU A 241 -16.86 -6.28 9.36
C LEU A 241 -16.08 -5.39 10.34
N PHE A 242 -15.98 -4.10 10.03
CA PHE A 242 -15.27 -3.10 10.82
C PHE A 242 -13.84 -3.56 11.16
N PRO A 243 -12.97 -3.76 10.13
CA PRO A 243 -11.62 -4.22 10.36
C PRO A 243 -10.86 -3.27 11.28
N GLU A 244 -10.02 -3.81 12.16
CA GLU A 244 -9.21 -3.03 13.09
C GLU A 244 -8.29 -2.06 12.36
N TYR A 245 -7.72 -2.50 11.24
CA TYR A 245 -6.88 -1.71 10.36
C TYR A 245 -7.63 -1.47 9.04
N ASP A 246 -7.92 -0.22 8.71
CA ASP A 246 -8.71 0.11 7.52
C ASP A 246 -8.10 1.20 6.63
N GLY A 247 -6.98 1.78 7.05
CA GLY A 247 -6.22 2.80 6.31
C GLY A 247 -5.75 3.94 7.22
N GLY A 248 -4.57 4.46 6.93
CA GLY A 248 -4.01 5.55 7.70
C GLY A 248 -2.78 5.18 8.51
N LYS A 249 -2.51 5.92 9.58
CA LYS A 249 -1.36 5.73 10.46
C LYS A 249 -1.78 5.06 11.76
N TYR A 250 -1.12 3.97 12.11
CA TYR A 250 -1.30 3.22 13.35
C TYR A 250 0.01 3.18 14.14
N GLN A 251 -0.09 3.06 15.47
CA GLN A 251 1.08 3.02 16.34
C GLN A 251 0.91 1.98 17.45
N ILE A 252 1.97 1.23 17.69
CA ILE A 252 2.15 0.35 18.87
C ILE A 252 3.45 0.79 19.53
N GLN A 253 3.36 1.42 20.72
CA GLN A 253 4.50 2.05 21.38
C GLN A 253 5.18 3.07 20.45
N ASP A 254 6.48 2.87 20.14
CA ASP A 254 7.28 3.70 19.24
C ASP A 254 7.25 3.23 17.78
N LYS A 255 6.60 2.10 17.49
CA LYS A 255 6.51 1.52 16.15
C LYS A 255 5.31 2.07 15.39
N THR A 256 5.51 2.36 14.12
CA THR A 256 4.48 2.95 13.26
C THR A 256 4.17 2.02 12.09
N MET A 257 2.87 1.88 11.76
CA MET A 257 2.43 1.31 10.49
C MET A 257 1.68 2.36 9.68
N ILE A 258 1.99 2.45 8.41
CA ILE A 258 1.25 3.20 7.40
C ILE A 258 0.51 2.18 6.53
N LEU A 259 -0.80 2.30 6.53
CA LEU A 259 -1.69 1.44 5.77
C LEU A 259 -2.34 2.21 4.64
N SER A 260 -2.00 1.86 3.40
CA SER A 260 -2.63 2.42 2.21
C SER A 260 -4.02 1.83 1.98
N ARG A 261 -4.96 2.68 1.55
CA ARG A 261 -6.27 2.24 1.05
C ARG A 261 -6.20 1.72 -0.40
N GLY A 262 -5.01 1.76 -1.01
CA GLY A 262 -4.75 1.23 -2.33
C GLY A 262 -5.32 2.02 -3.49
N LEU A 263 -4.91 1.66 -4.69
CA LEU A 263 -5.26 2.31 -5.96
C LEU A 263 -6.41 1.61 -6.68
N GLY A 264 -6.45 0.29 -6.67
CA GLY A 264 -7.43 -0.54 -7.35
C GLY A 264 -8.75 -0.70 -6.59
N ARG A 265 -9.65 -1.49 -7.14
CA ARG A 265 -11.01 -1.65 -6.60
C ARG A 265 -11.20 -2.89 -5.73
N GLY A 266 -10.16 -3.73 -5.62
CA GLY A 266 -10.23 -4.99 -4.89
C GLY A 266 -11.31 -5.94 -5.42
N ARG A 267 -11.61 -6.97 -4.64
CA ARG A 267 -12.53 -8.07 -5.01
C ARG A 267 -13.96 -7.62 -5.34
N MET A 268 -14.48 -6.59 -4.69
CA MET A 268 -15.86 -6.12 -4.92
C MET A 268 -16.02 -5.28 -6.20
N GLY A 269 -14.94 -4.85 -6.82
CA GLY A 269 -14.97 -4.04 -8.04
C GLY A 269 -15.55 -2.62 -7.88
N ILE A 270 -15.91 -2.21 -6.65
CA ILE A 270 -16.49 -0.89 -6.35
C ILE A 270 -15.93 -0.35 -5.04
N ARG A 271 -15.73 0.96 -5.01
CA ARG A 271 -15.42 1.75 -3.81
C ARG A 271 -16.54 2.74 -3.52
N LEU A 272 -16.86 2.95 -2.25
CA LEU A 272 -17.83 3.97 -1.83
C LEU A 272 -17.26 4.79 -0.68
N PHE A 273 -17.24 6.13 -0.82
CA PHE A 273 -16.60 7.09 0.09
C PHE A 273 -15.12 6.78 0.38
N ASN A 274 -14.46 6.14 -0.55
CA ASN A 274 -13.13 5.58 -0.39
C ASN A 274 -12.32 5.73 -1.70
N PRO A 275 -11.94 6.96 -2.09
CA PRO A 275 -11.21 7.17 -3.34
C PRO A 275 -9.84 6.48 -3.31
N PRO A 276 -9.33 6.04 -4.47
CA PRO A 276 -7.96 5.57 -4.63
C PRO A 276 -6.94 6.59 -4.12
N GLU A 277 -5.86 6.11 -3.52
CA GLU A 277 -4.82 6.99 -2.98
C GLU A 277 -3.41 6.54 -3.30
N ILE A 278 -2.51 7.52 -3.33
CA ILE A 278 -1.08 7.35 -3.09
C ILE A 278 -0.76 7.89 -1.71
N VAL A 279 0.27 7.36 -1.08
CA VAL A 279 0.66 7.78 0.26
C VAL A 279 2.10 8.31 0.22
N THR A 280 2.33 9.48 0.78
CA THR A 280 3.67 10.05 0.97
C THR A 280 3.98 10.14 2.46
N VAL A 281 5.08 9.53 2.87
CA VAL A 281 5.59 9.57 4.24
C VAL A 281 6.86 10.39 4.26
N THR A 282 6.90 11.41 5.13
CA THR A 282 8.13 12.16 5.42
C THR A 282 8.67 11.72 6.77
N LEU A 283 9.94 11.31 6.78
CA LEU A 283 10.64 10.87 7.98
C LEU A 283 11.26 12.07 8.72
N HIS A 284 11.20 12.04 10.04
CA HIS A 284 11.82 13.05 10.90
C HIS A 284 12.51 12.39 12.09
N ALA A 285 13.73 12.77 12.35
CA ALA A 285 14.42 12.43 13.59
C ALA A 285 13.78 13.22 14.74
N ALA A 286 13.53 12.56 15.88
CA ALA A 286 13.05 13.28 17.06
C ALA A 286 14.09 14.32 17.50
N GLU A 287 13.61 15.48 17.94
CA GLU A 287 14.46 16.46 18.63
C GLU A 287 14.87 15.87 19.99
N GLU A 288 16.14 16.06 20.38
CA GLU A 288 16.67 15.65 21.68
C GLU A 288 16.08 16.47 22.83
#